data_bb1b6707c02b9e4c00077c7e7df70077
#
_entry.id   bb1b6707c02b9e4c00077c7e7df70077
#
_cell.length_a   1.000
_cell.length_b   1.000
_cell.length_c   1.000
_cell.angle_alpha   90.00
_cell.angle_beta   90.00
_cell.angle_gamma   90.00
#
_symmetry.space_group_name_H-M   'P 1'
#
loop_
_entity.id
_entity.type
_entity.pdbx_description
1 polymer ?
#
loop_
_entity_poly.entity_id
_entity_poly.type
_entity_poly.pdbx_seq_one_letter_code
_entity_poly.pdbx_strand_id
1 'polypeptide(L)'
;MRSPARIVLVAALASVCGLWGCASDAESGYALTSPYRTDIQSVSVPIFRNDTFEPYIEEALTKAIVTEIHRTTPWRVTSSDNSQAVLSGAITNVSMRKLSTQDTSGLTQELALELTVAFEFKRRADATILVARRNFRTADPFVPGGGVAEGREIGRR
;
A
#
# COMPACT_ATOMS: atom_id res chain seq x y z
N MET A 1 -26.59 56.10 -31.93
CA MET A 1 -27.61 55.06 -31.84
C MET A 1 -26.96 53.73 -32.24
N ARG A 2 -26.67 52.89 -31.30
CA ARG A 2 -26.06 51.54 -31.57
C ARG A 2 -27.16 50.57 -31.92
N SER A 3 -27.10 50.03 -33.13
CA SER A 3 -28.12 49.11 -33.67
C SER A 3 -28.34 47.90 -32.77
N PRO A 4 -29.57 47.57 -32.36
CA PRO A 4 -29.88 46.42 -31.48
C PRO A 4 -29.39 45.08 -32.07
N ALA A 5 -29.25 45.02 -33.39
CA ALA A 5 -28.74 43.81 -34.08
C ALA A 5 -27.28 43.47 -33.71
N ARG A 6 -26.43 44.46 -33.37
CA ARG A 6 -25.04 44.22 -32.96
C ARG A 6 -24.94 43.71 -31.54
N ILE A 7 -25.87 44.10 -30.66
CA ILE A 7 -25.91 43.58 -29.27
C ILE A 7 -26.36 42.13 -29.24
N VAL A 8 -27.32 41.76 -30.07
CA VAL A 8 -27.80 40.37 -30.18
C VAL A 8 -26.72 39.45 -30.76
N LEU A 9 -25.94 39.93 -31.74
CA LEU A 9 -24.85 39.14 -32.34
C LEU A 9 -23.71 38.88 -31.35
N VAL A 10 -23.34 39.88 -30.52
CA VAL A 10 -22.29 39.73 -29.50
C VAL A 10 -22.74 38.79 -28.36
N ALA A 11 -24.02 38.87 -27.97
CA ALA A 11 -24.56 37.97 -26.97
C ALA A 11 -24.63 36.50 -27.44
N ALA A 12 -24.96 36.29 -28.73
CA ALA A 12 -24.96 34.94 -29.32
C ALA A 12 -23.54 34.34 -29.43
N LEU A 13 -22.53 35.20 -29.75
CA LEU A 13 -21.12 34.73 -29.82
C LEU A 13 -20.54 34.38 -28.45
N ALA A 14 -20.93 35.12 -27.42
CA ALA A 14 -20.50 34.81 -26.03
C ALA A 14 -21.09 33.51 -25.48
N SER A 15 -22.29 33.12 -25.96
CA SER A 15 -22.95 31.88 -25.53
C SER A 15 -22.30 30.62 -26.09
N VAL A 16 -21.58 30.68 -27.21
CA VAL A 16 -20.91 29.55 -27.86
C VAL A 16 -19.58 29.22 -27.17
N CYS A 17 -18.90 30.17 -26.55
CA CYS A 17 -17.64 29.95 -25.83
C CYS A 17 -17.80 29.23 -24.47
N GLY A 18 -19.02 29.13 -23.94
CA GLY A 18 -19.28 28.50 -22.64
C GLY A 18 -19.40 26.98 -22.67
N LEU A 19 -19.38 26.33 -23.85
CA LEU A 19 -19.58 24.89 -24.01
C LEU A 19 -18.28 24.08 -24.21
N TRP A 20 -17.14 24.76 -24.22
CA TRP A 20 -15.86 24.04 -24.13
C TRP A 20 -15.52 23.80 -22.66
N GLY A 21 -16.36 23.00 -22.04
CA GLY A 21 -16.04 22.41 -20.74
C GLY A 21 -14.74 21.65 -20.90
N CYS A 22 -13.81 21.86 -19.98
CA CYS A 22 -12.61 21.08 -19.82
C CYS A 22 -12.97 19.59 -19.80
N ALA A 23 -12.80 18.91 -20.93
CA ALA A 23 -12.64 17.48 -20.92
C ALA A 23 -11.28 17.25 -20.26
N SER A 24 -11.28 17.05 -18.93
CA SER A 24 -10.12 16.51 -18.24
C SER A 24 -9.81 15.17 -18.89
N ASP A 25 -8.61 15.05 -19.42
CA ASP A 25 -8.12 13.84 -20.05
C ASP A 25 -8.45 12.65 -19.15
N ALA A 26 -9.09 11.63 -19.73
CA ALA A 26 -9.43 10.39 -19.05
C ALA A 26 -8.17 9.64 -18.55
N GLU A 27 -6.98 10.08 -18.92
CA GLU A 27 -5.70 9.56 -18.43
C GLU A 27 -5.33 10.08 -17.03
N SER A 28 -5.94 11.14 -16.53
CA SER A 28 -5.70 11.68 -15.18
C SER A 28 -6.86 11.45 -14.22
N GLY A 29 -8.00 10.94 -14.68
CA GLY A 29 -9.15 10.58 -13.88
C GLY A 29 -9.00 9.17 -13.29
N TYR A 30 -9.72 8.90 -12.21
CA TYR A 30 -9.84 7.58 -11.62
C TYR A 30 -10.10 6.53 -12.71
N ALA A 31 -9.05 5.86 -13.14
CA ALA A 31 -9.19 4.78 -14.08
C ALA A 31 -10.00 3.68 -13.38
N LEU A 32 -11.14 3.32 -13.91
CA LEU A 32 -11.90 2.13 -13.54
C LEU A 32 -11.12 0.85 -13.90
N THR A 33 -9.83 1.02 -14.18
CA THR A 33 -8.89 -0.06 -14.48
C THR A 33 -8.53 -0.74 -13.18
N SER A 34 -8.68 -2.02 -13.14
CA SER A 34 -8.30 -2.83 -11.99
C SER A 34 -6.84 -2.57 -11.59
N PRO A 35 -6.54 -2.31 -10.32
CA PRO A 35 -5.17 -2.07 -9.85
C PRO A 35 -4.26 -3.30 -9.96
N TYR A 36 -4.81 -4.46 -10.27
CA TYR A 36 -4.09 -5.72 -10.41
C TYR A 36 -4.06 -6.19 -11.88
N ARG A 37 -3.06 -7.00 -12.21
CA ARG A 37 -2.89 -7.57 -13.55
C ARG A 37 -3.93 -8.65 -13.81
N THR A 38 -4.70 -8.48 -14.86
CA THR A 38 -5.75 -9.43 -15.27
C THR A 38 -5.21 -10.62 -16.08
N ASP A 39 -3.97 -10.51 -16.58
CA ASP A 39 -3.26 -11.59 -17.30
C ASP A 39 -2.66 -12.65 -16.36
N ILE A 40 -2.71 -12.43 -15.04
CA ILE A 40 -2.23 -13.36 -14.01
C ILE A 40 -3.42 -13.82 -13.19
N GLN A 41 -3.56 -15.12 -13.00
CA GLN A 41 -4.63 -15.76 -12.22
C GLN A 41 -4.10 -16.49 -11.00
N SER A 42 -2.81 -16.83 -10.98
CA SER A 42 -2.19 -17.54 -9.87
C SER A 42 -0.81 -17.00 -9.55
N VAL A 43 -0.53 -16.87 -8.26
CA VAL A 43 0.73 -16.35 -7.74
C VAL A 43 1.26 -17.29 -6.65
N SER A 44 2.57 -17.45 -6.59
CA SER A 44 3.23 -18.04 -5.42
C SER A 44 3.95 -16.96 -4.64
N VAL A 45 3.92 -17.11 -3.32
CA VAL A 45 4.60 -16.24 -2.38
C VAL A 45 5.44 -17.13 -1.47
N PRO A 46 6.67 -17.45 -1.85
CA PRO A 46 7.59 -18.15 -0.96
C PRO A 46 7.88 -17.27 0.26
N ILE A 47 8.29 -17.89 1.37
CA ILE A 47 8.68 -17.16 2.58
C ILE A 47 9.77 -16.16 2.20
N PHE A 48 9.57 -14.91 2.59
CA PHE A 48 10.55 -13.84 2.36
C PHE A 48 11.82 -14.13 3.12
N ARG A 49 12.97 -13.82 2.50
CA ARG A 49 14.25 -13.95 3.20
C ARG A 49 14.34 -12.86 4.27
N ASN A 50 14.91 -13.22 5.41
CA ASN A 50 15.15 -12.29 6.50
C ASN A 50 16.66 -12.00 6.58
N ASP A 51 17.06 -10.77 6.22
CA ASP A 51 18.44 -10.29 6.30
C ASP A 51 18.65 -9.44 7.57
N THR A 52 17.73 -9.54 8.56
CA THR A 52 17.76 -8.78 9.80
C THR A 52 17.96 -9.69 11.01
N PHE A 53 18.09 -9.11 12.21
CA PHE A 53 18.22 -9.84 13.47
C PHE A 53 16.87 -10.14 14.16
N GLU A 54 15.74 -9.67 13.59
CA GLU A 54 14.41 -9.88 14.15
C GLU A 54 13.86 -11.23 13.68
N PRO A 55 13.73 -12.21 14.53
CA PRO A 55 13.25 -13.54 14.15
C PRO A 55 11.74 -13.54 13.86
N TYR A 56 11.30 -14.47 13.01
CA TYR A 56 9.88 -14.74 12.67
C TYR A 56 9.14 -13.63 11.91
N ILE A 57 9.79 -12.50 11.62
CA ILE A 57 9.16 -11.40 10.90
C ILE A 57 8.90 -11.76 9.44
N GLU A 58 9.72 -12.65 8.86
CA GLU A 58 9.57 -13.17 7.52
C GLU A 58 8.27 -13.98 7.33
N GLU A 59 7.92 -14.78 8.32
CA GLU A 59 6.67 -15.55 8.31
C GLU A 59 5.46 -14.63 8.48
N ALA A 60 5.55 -13.69 9.42
CA ALA A 60 4.48 -12.72 9.66
C ALA A 60 4.22 -11.86 8.42
N LEU A 61 5.27 -11.33 7.78
CA LEU A 61 5.16 -10.56 6.55
C LEU A 61 4.58 -11.39 5.41
N THR A 62 5.10 -12.60 5.19
CA THR A 62 4.62 -13.47 4.11
C THR A 62 3.14 -13.81 4.29
N LYS A 63 2.71 -14.14 5.50
CA LYS A 63 1.32 -14.41 5.83
C LYS A 63 0.43 -13.18 5.61
N ALA A 64 0.89 -12.00 6.01
CA ALA A 64 0.17 -10.75 5.78
C ALA A 64 -0.01 -10.46 4.28
N ILE A 65 1.05 -10.64 3.48
CA ILE A 65 1.01 -10.48 2.02
C ILE A 65 0.00 -11.46 1.40
N VAL A 66 0.04 -12.74 1.78
CA VAL A 66 -0.91 -13.75 1.27
C VAL A 66 -2.35 -13.37 1.61
N THR A 67 -2.60 -12.94 2.85
CA THR A 67 -3.92 -12.48 3.30
C THR A 67 -4.40 -11.29 2.47
N GLU A 68 -3.50 -10.33 2.22
CA GLU A 68 -3.84 -9.14 1.45
C GLU A 68 -4.12 -9.45 -0.03
N ILE A 69 -3.35 -10.36 -0.64
CA ILE A 69 -3.62 -10.85 -1.99
C ILE A 69 -5.01 -11.45 -2.09
N HIS A 70 -5.39 -12.31 -1.15
CA HIS A 70 -6.73 -12.91 -1.13
C HIS A 70 -7.85 -11.88 -0.93
N ARG A 71 -7.58 -10.81 -0.18
CA ARG A 71 -8.56 -9.77 0.12
C ARG A 71 -8.77 -8.80 -1.04
N THR A 72 -7.70 -8.46 -1.76
CA THR A 72 -7.70 -7.34 -2.73
C THR A 72 -7.66 -7.77 -4.18
N THR A 73 -7.31 -9.02 -4.46
CA THR A 73 -7.16 -9.51 -5.83
C THR A 73 -7.92 -10.82 -6.05
N PRO A 74 -8.29 -11.15 -7.30
CA PRO A 74 -8.87 -12.45 -7.65
C PRO A 74 -7.81 -13.55 -7.81
N TRP A 75 -6.53 -13.27 -7.53
CA TRP A 75 -5.46 -14.23 -7.72
C TRP A 75 -5.54 -15.36 -6.71
N ARG A 76 -5.26 -16.55 -7.17
CA ARG A 76 -5.11 -17.72 -6.30
C ARG A 76 -3.66 -17.87 -5.89
N VAL A 77 -3.42 -17.97 -4.58
CA VAL A 77 -2.09 -18.29 -4.06
C VAL A 77 -1.90 -19.80 -4.13
N THR A 78 -0.85 -20.24 -4.82
CA THR A 78 -0.52 -21.65 -5.04
C THR A 78 0.96 -21.90 -4.79
N SER A 79 1.36 -23.19 -4.84
CA SER A 79 2.78 -23.56 -4.82
C SER A 79 3.53 -23.00 -6.02
N SER A 80 4.84 -22.83 -5.88
CA SER A 80 5.71 -22.30 -6.94
C SER A 80 5.52 -23.01 -8.27
N ASP A 81 5.34 -24.33 -8.27
CA ASP A 81 5.28 -25.14 -9.49
C ASP A 81 4.02 -24.90 -10.32
N ASN A 82 2.92 -24.51 -9.70
CA ASN A 82 1.64 -24.31 -10.34
C ASN A 82 1.25 -22.83 -10.50
N SER A 83 2.16 -21.91 -10.21
CA SER A 83 1.89 -20.46 -10.29
C SER A 83 2.29 -19.88 -11.64
N GLN A 84 1.55 -18.87 -12.09
CA GLN A 84 1.89 -18.08 -13.29
C GLN A 84 2.89 -16.98 -12.99
N ALA A 85 2.92 -16.51 -11.73
CA ALA A 85 3.86 -15.50 -11.27
C ALA A 85 4.37 -15.83 -9.86
N VAL A 86 5.52 -15.28 -9.53
CA VAL A 86 6.18 -15.45 -8.24
C VAL A 86 6.47 -14.07 -7.64
N LEU A 87 6.01 -13.85 -6.42
CA LEU A 87 6.38 -12.70 -5.60
C LEU A 87 7.40 -13.15 -4.56
N SER A 88 8.64 -12.74 -4.70
CA SER A 88 9.73 -13.08 -3.78
C SER A 88 10.46 -11.83 -3.32
N GLY A 89 11.09 -11.89 -2.15
CA GLY A 89 11.81 -10.74 -1.62
C GLY A 89 12.60 -11.06 -0.36
N ALA A 90 13.17 -9.99 0.21
CA ALA A 90 13.92 -10.02 1.44
C ALA A 90 13.59 -8.81 2.30
N ILE A 91 13.53 -9.00 3.61
CA ILE A 91 13.47 -7.95 4.61
C ILE A 91 14.92 -7.52 4.86
N THR A 92 15.23 -6.27 4.53
CA THR A 92 16.59 -5.73 4.58
C THR A 92 16.84 -4.88 5.82
N ASN A 93 15.79 -4.32 6.43
CA ASN A 93 15.91 -3.56 7.66
C ASN A 93 14.59 -3.59 8.43
N VAL A 94 14.72 -3.64 9.76
CA VAL A 94 13.64 -3.48 10.73
C VAL A 94 14.10 -2.47 11.76
N SER A 95 13.30 -1.45 12.04
CA SER A 95 13.61 -0.46 13.06
C SER A 95 12.34 0.01 13.77
N MET A 96 12.50 0.40 15.02
CA MET A 96 11.43 1.01 15.81
C MET A 96 11.75 2.49 16.02
N ARG A 97 10.79 3.35 15.69
CA ARG A 97 10.90 4.79 15.87
C ARG A 97 9.85 5.28 16.86
N LYS A 98 10.27 6.08 17.83
CA LYS A 98 9.36 6.77 18.73
C LYS A 98 8.64 7.88 17.97
N LEU A 99 7.32 7.90 18.03
CA LEU A 99 6.48 8.94 17.45
C LEU A 99 6.07 9.98 18.48
N SER A 100 5.76 9.56 19.71
CA SER A 100 5.39 10.46 20.78
C SER A 100 5.87 9.96 22.15
N THR A 101 6.09 10.92 23.05
CA THR A 101 6.38 10.70 24.47
C THR A 101 5.41 11.50 25.29
N GLN A 102 5.00 10.99 26.44
CA GLN A 102 4.18 11.74 27.38
C GLN A 102 5.05 12.76 28.11
N ASP A 103 4.68 14.05 28.03
CA ASP A 103 5.46 15.16 28.60
C ASP A 103 5.65 15.07 30.10
N THR A 104 4.70 14.45 30.83
CA THR A 104 4.70 14.37 32.29
C THR A 104 5.51 13.21 32.84
N SER A 105 5.60 12.07 32.14
CA SER A 105 6.23 10.83 32.62
C SER A 105 7.43 10.38 31.80
N GLY A 106 7.67 10.98 30.65
CA GLY A 106 8.70 10.55 29.70
C GLY A 106 8.42 9.16 29.04
N LEU A 107 7.27 8.56 29.32
CA LEU A 107 6.90 7.25 28.77
C LEU A 107 6.59 7.37 27.27
N THR A 108 7.06 6.40 26.53
CA THR A 108 6.74 6.29 25.09
C THR A 108 5.27 5.96 24.93
N GLN A 109 4.52 6.84 24.27
CA GLN A 109 3.09 6.63 23.99
C GLN A 109 2.84 5.91 22.68
N GLU A 110 3.67 6.19 21.69
CA GLU A 110 3.48 5.66 20.34
C GLU A 110 4.82 5.31 19.72
N LEU A 111 4.88 4.13 19.12
CA LEU A 111 6.01 3.64 18.34
C LEU A 111 5.56 3.38 16.91
N ALA A 112 6.47 3.50 15.96
CA ALA A 112 6.28 2.98 14.61
C ALA A 112 7.28 1.84 14.37
N LEU A 113 6.77 0.71 13.91
CA LEU A 113 7.58 -0.34 13.32
C LEU A 113 7.82 0.02 11.86
N GLU A 114 9.06 0.26 11.49
CA GLU A 114 9.48 0.57 10.12
C GLU A 114 10.17 -0.66 9.51
N LEU A 115 9.65 -1.09 8.38
CA LEU A 115 10.19 -2.19 7.59
C LEU A 115 10.74 -1.68 6.28
N THR A 116 11.92 -2.17 5.88
CA THR A 116 12.46 -1.98 4.54
C THR A 116 12.53 -3.34 3.86
N VAL A 117 11.91 -3.45 2.69
CA VAL A 117 11.79 -4.70 1.94
C VAL A 117 12.29 -4.50 0.52
N ALA A 118 13.05 -5.45 0.02
CA ALA A 118 13.34 -5.59 -1.39
C ALA A 118 12.48 -6.73 -1.94
N PHE A 119 11.78 -6.51 -3.06
CA PHE A 119 10.96 -7.55 -3.66
C PHE A 119 10.93 -7.49 -5.18
N GLU A 120 10.62 -8.63 -5.78
CA GLU A 120 10.43 -8.78 -7.20
C GLU A 120 9.17 -9.62 -7.47
N PHE A 121 8.36 -9.14 -8.39
CA PHE A 121 7.23 -9.88 -8.93
C PHE A 121 7.56 -10.28 -10.36
N LYS A 122 7.70 -11.57 -10.61
CA LYS A 122 8.14 -12.14 -11.89
C LYS A 122 7.09 -13.03 -12.49
N ARG A 123 6.91 -12.93 -13.81
CA ARG A 123 6.16 -13.96 -14.56
C ARG A 123 7.03 -15.21 -14.65
N ARG A 124 6.44 -16.39 -14.42
CA ARG A 124 7.20 -17.63 -14.39
C ARG A 124 7.59 -18.12 -15.79
N ALA A 125 6.70 -17.96 -16.78
CA ALA A 125 6.89 -18.53 -18.11
C ALA A 125 8.17 -18.03 -18.81
N ASP A 126 8.50 -16.77 -18.65
CA ASP A 126 9.60 -16.08 -19.34
C ASP A 126 10.57 -15.38 -18.38
N ALA A 127 10.38 -15.54 -17.07
CA ALA A 127 11.12 -14.87 -16.01
C ALA A 127 11.09 -13.31 -16.12
N THR A 128 10.13 -12.75 -16.87
CA THR A 128 9.99 -11.30 -17.00
C THR A 128 9.65 -10.67 -15.66
N ILE A 129 10.44 -9.67 -15.25
CA ILE A 129 10.20 -8.88 -14.06
C ILE A 129 9.04 -7.92 -14.35
N LEU A 130 7.94 -8.09 -13.67
CA LEU A 130 6.75 -7.26 -13.79
C LEU A 130 6.81 -6.03 -12.88
N VAL A 131 7.31 -6.24 -11.67
CA VAL A 131 7.56 -5.20 -10.68
C VAL A 131 8.80 -5.57 -9.88
N ALA A 132 9.66 -4.59 -9.60
CA ALA A 132 10.75 -4.72 -8.64
C ALA A 132 10.91 -3.46 -7.82
N ARG A 133 11.18 -3.62 -6.53
CA ARG A 133 11.51 -2.53 -5.59
C ARG A 133 12.65 -3.00 -4.69
N ARG A 134 13.69 -2.18 -4.56
CA ARG A 134 14.86 -2.53 -3.73
C ARG A 134 14.80 -1.95 -2.32
N ASN A 135 14.11 -0.83 -2.14
CA ASN A 135 14.02 -0.10 -0.87
C ASN A 135 12.57 0.34 -0.62
N PHE A 136 11.64 -0.62 -0.64
CA PHE A 136 10.27 -0.33 -0.26
C PHE A 136 10.19 -0.19 1.25
N ARG A 137 9.81 1.00 1.73
CA ARG A 137 9.65 1.29 3.16
C ARG A 137 8.19 1.40 3.50
N THR A 138 7.83 0.79 4.61
CA THR A 138 6.51 0.94 5.23
C THR A 138 6.68 1.11 6.72
N ALA A 139 5.80 1.87 7.34
CA ALA A 139 5.78 2.09 8.77
C ALA A 139 4.35 1.92 9.28
N ASP A 140 4.18 1.19 10.37
CA ASP A 140 2.90 1.00 11.03
C ASP A 140 3.01 1.49 12.48
N PRO A 141 2.24 2.54 12.86
CA PRO A 141 2.23 3.04 14.22
C PRO A 141 1.47 2.08 15.14
N PHE A 142 2.00 1.85 16.33
CA PHE A 142 1.32 1.10 17.37
C PHE A 142 1.60 1.69 18.75
N VAL A 143 0.63 1.52 19.64
CA VAL A 143 0.80 1.86 21.04
C VAL A 143 1.37 0.62 21.74
N PRO A 144 2.59 0.67 22.28
CA PRO A 144 3.09 -0.45 23.07
C PRO A 144 2.11 -0.64 24.21
N GLY A 145 1.49 -1.81 24.29
CA GLY A 145 0.59 -2.14 25.38
C GLY A 145 1.34 -1.90 26.68
N GLY A 146 0.85 -1.00 27.50
CA GLY A 146 1.33 -0.82 28.85
C GLY A 146 1.29 -2.21 29.47
N GLY A 147 2.47 -2.77 29.73
CA GLY A 147 2.58 -4.11 30.29
C GLY A 147 1.66 -4.17 31.47
N VAL A 148 0.78 -5.13 31.48
CA VAL A 148 -0.16 -5.45 32.54
C VAL A 148 0.57 -5.48 33.89
N ALA A 149 0.73 -4.31 34.48
CA ALA A 149 0.93 -4.17 35.89
C ALA A 149 -0.45 -4.13 36.58
N GLU A 150 -1.41 -4.84 35.98
CA GLU A 150 -2.73 -5.00 36.57
C GLU A 150 -2.92 -6.47 36.94
N GLY A 151 -2.74 -6.75 38.18
CA GLY A 151 -3.20 -7.98 38.74
C GLY A 151 -2.18 -8.83 39.47
N ARG A 152 -1.60 -8.33 40.53
CA ARG A 152 -1.31 -9.19 41.70
C ARG A 152 -1.22 -8.40 43.00
N GLU A 153 -2.27 -7.69 43.33
CA GLU A 153 -2.66 -7.56 44.71
C GLU A 153 -3.55 -8.77 45.05
N ILE A 154 -2.94 -9.93 45.17
CA ILE A 154 -3.58 -11.04 45.88
C ILE A 154 -3.18 -10.91 47.33
N GLY A 155 -4.13 -10.37 48.13
CA GLY A 155 -4.39 -10.53 49.51
C GLY A 155 -3.33 -11.13 50.42
N ARG A 156 -2.73 -10.28 51.23
CA ARG A 156 -2.33 -10.65 52.57
C ARG A 156 -3.51 -10.42 53.50
N ARG A 157 -4.11 -11.47 53.94
CA ARG A 157 -4.72 -11.61 55.26
C ARG A 157 -4.27 -12.93 55.86
#